data_129eab1f92b0882443d34c0093fdd8eb
#
_entry.id   129eab1f92b0882443d34c0093fdd8eb
#
_cell.length_a   1.000
_cell.length_b   1.000
_cell.length_c   1.000
_cell.angle_alpha   90.00
_cell.angle_beta   90.00
_cell.angle_gamma   90.00
#
_symmetry.space_group_name_H-M   'P 1'
#
loop_
_entity.id
_entity.type
_entity.pdbx_description
1 polymer ?
#
loop_
_entity_poly.entity_id
_entity_poly.type
_entity_poly.pdbx_seq_one_letter_code
_entity_poly.pdbx_strand_id
1 'polypeptide(L)'
;MPHISYSALKDWKFCAHYHKLTRVDGIDGFTGNQYTAFGSAIHSVCEKKLLQEELSDDFFVQELKKNISQLDKPVDNKIVSEMMKQGNNIIPEIDDALDDYFEEYEVLAVEMPLMEDIDGHPEYKFKGYIDAIVATP
;
A
#
# COMPACT_ATOMS: atom_id res chain seq x y z
N MET A 1 11.91 -12.36 -16.13
CA MET A 1 13.11 -11.50 -16.11
C MET A 1 13.43 -11.09 -14.68
N PRO A 2 14.66 -11.21 -14.25
CA PRO A 2 15.01 -10.77 -12.90
C PRO A 2 14.78 -9.26 -12.74
N HIS A 3 14.24 -8.87 -11.60
CA HIS A 3 13.94 -7.47 -11.31
C HIS A 3 14.37 -7.09 -9.90
N ILE A 4 14.64 -5.80 -9.73
CA ILE A 4 14.92 -5.17 -8.44
C ILE A 4 13.70 -4.30 -8.11
N SER A 5 13.03 -4.58 -6.99
CA SER A 5 11.92 -3.74 -6.54
C SER A 5 12.41 -2.60 -5.64
N TYR A 6 11.61 -1.54 -5.54
CA TYR A 6 11.86 -0.46 -4.59
C TYR A 6 11.99 -0.98 -3.15
N SER A 7 11.11 -1.90 -2.75
CA SER A 7 11.16 -2.50 -1.41
C SER A 7 12.44 -3.33 -1.19
N ALA A 8 12.90 -4.08 -2.20
CA ALA A 8 14.15 -4.82 -2.12
C ALA A 8 15.36 -3.88 -1.98
N LEU A 9 15.37 -2.78 -2.74
CA LEU A 9 16.41 -1.76 -2.60
C LEU A 9 16.41 -1.10 -1.22
N LYS A 10 15.23 -0.80 -0.68
CA LYS A 10 15.05 -0.25 0.67
C LYS A 10 15.60 -1.20 1.73
N ASP A 11 15.27 -2.50 1.64
CA ASP A 11 15.77 -3.52 2.55
C ASP A 11 17.31 -3.62 2.50
N TRP A 12 17.89 -3.59 1.29
CA TRP A 12 19.33 -3.62 1.11
C TRP A 12 20.02 -2.39 1.70
N LYS A 13 19.48 -1.19 1.48
CA LYS A 13 20.00 0.05 2.07
C LYS A 13 19.90 0.07 3.59
N PHE A 14 18.87 -0.53 4.14
CA PHE A 14 18.71 -0.68 5.59
C PHE A 14 19.73 -1.66 6.17
N CYS A 15 19.84 -2.85 5.59
CA CYS A 15 20.80 -3.87 5.99
C CYS A 15 20.98 -4.91 4.87
N ALA A 16 22.16 -4.96 4.28
CA ALA A 16 22.46 -5.89 3.19
C ALA A 16 22.31 -7.37 3.62
N HIS A 17 22.57 -7.69 4.89
CA HIS A 17 22.38 -9.03 5.42
C HIS A 17 20.90 -9.39 5.56
N TYR A 18 20.07 -8.47 6.03
CA TYR A 18 18.61 -8.63 6.07
C TYR A 18 18.05 -8.87 4.66
N HIS A 19 18.47 -8.06 3.69
CA HIS A 19 18.09 -8.24 2.29
C HIS A 19 18.49 -9.64 1.78
N LYS A 20 19.72 -10.08 2.07
CA LYS A 20 20.17 -11.42 1.67
C LYS A 20 19.25 -12.50 2.24
N LEU A 21 19.00 -12.49 3.53
CA LEU A 21 18.16 -13.49 4.18
C LEU A 21 16.73 -13.52 3.62
N THR A 22 16.11 -12.37 3.44
CA THR A 22 14.69 -12.28 3.06
C THR A 22 14.43 -12.37 1.57
N ARG A 23 15.32 -11.80 0.73
CA ARG A 23 15.11 -11.66 -0.72
C ARG A 23 15.87 -12.68 -1.54
N VAL A 24 17.04 -13.12 -1.06
CA VAL A 24 17.90 -14.07 -1.77
C VAL A 24 17.70 -15.49 -1.22
N ASP A 25 17.81 -15.66 0.09
CA ASP A 25 17.70 -16.98 0.74
C ASP A 25 16.24 -17.37 1.01
N GLY A 26 15.28 -16.46 0.83
CA GLY A 26 13.85 -16.74 0.96
C GLY A 26 13.40 -17.08 2.38
N ILE A 27 14.13 -16.61 3.39
CA ILE A 27 13.72 -16.78 4.79
C ILE A 27 12.58 -15.81 5.07
N ASP A 28 11.44 -16.35 5.46
CA ASP A 28 10.27 -15.55 5.80
C ASP A 28 10.57 -14.61 6.98
N GLY A 29 10.48 -13.33 6.70
CA GLY A 29 10.61 -12.27 7.69
C GLY A 29 9.25 -11.87 8.27
N PHE A 30 9.00 -10.57 8.26
CA PHE A 30 7.71 -10.01 8.68
C PHE A 30 6.61 -10.32 7.64
N THR A 31 5.60 -11.09 8.04
CA THR A 31 4.48 -11.52 7.18
C THR A 31 3.24 -10.64 7.31
N GLY A 32 3.30 -9.59 8.08
CA GLY A 32 2.19 -8.68 8.34
C GLY A 32 1.59 -8.83 9.74
N ASN A 33 0.82 -7.85 10.13
CA ASN A 33 0.06 -7.79 11.39
C ASN A 33 -1.22 -6.97 11.20
N GLN A 34 -1.97 -6.76 12.27
CA GLN A 34 -3.21 -5.97 12.26
C GLN A 34 -3.00 -4.52 11.76
N TYR A 35 -1.84 -3.92 12.01
CA TYR A 35 -1.54 -2.56 11.56
C TYR A 35 -1.33 -2.50 10.03
N THR A 36 -0.63 -3.48 9.45
CA THR A 36 -0.49 -3.58 8.00
C THR A 36 -1.83 -3.91 7.34
N ALA A 37 -2.65 -4.76 7.96
CA ALA A 37 -3.99 -5.07 7.48
C ALA A 37 -4.89 -3.83 7.45
N PHE A 38 -4.82 -2.98 8.49
CA PHE A 38 -5.52 -1.71 8.54
C PHE A 38 -5.03 -0.74 7.46
N GLY A 39 -3.71 -0.56 7.35
CA GLY A 39 -3.12 0.30 6.32
C GLY A 39 -3.55 -0.10 4.91
N SER A 40 -3.51 -1.39 4.59
CA SER A 40 -3.97 -1.90 3.29
C SER A 40 -5.45 -1.66 3.04
N ALA A 41 -6.30 -1.78 4.06
CA ALA A 41 -7.73 -1.50 3.92
C ALA A 41 -8.01 -0.01 3.66
N ILE A 42 -7.33 0.90 4.36
CA ILE A 42 -7.41 2.35 4.11
C ILE A 42 -6.87 2.68 2.71
N HIS A 43 -5.74 2.08 2.30
CA HIS A 43 -5.18 2.27 0.96
C HIS A 43 -6.19 1.91 -0.14
N SER A 44 -6.89 0.77 0.00
CA SER A 44 -7.94 0.36 -0.94
C SER A 44 -9.10 1.37 -1.01
N VAL A 45 -9.47 1.99 0.11
CA VAL A 45 -10.48 3.05 0.13
C VAL A 45 -9.99 4.29 -0.61
N CYS A 46 -8.75 4.74 -0.34
CA CYS A 46 -8.15 5.90 -1.01
C CYS A 46 -8.07 5.69 -2.53
N GLU A 47 -7.63 4.51 -2.96
CA GLU A 47 -7.58 4.13 -4.38
C GLU A 47 -8.93 4.28 -5.06
N LYS A 48 -9.98 3.71 -4.48
CA LYS A 48 -11.34 3.79 -5.02
C LYS A 48 -11.88 5.23 -5.02
N LYS A 49 -11.62 6.00 -3.99
CA LYS A 49 -12.01 7.41 -3.94
C LYS A 49 -11.34 8.24 -5.03
N LEU A 50 -10.05 8.04 -5.26
CA LEU A 50 -9.33 8.70 -6.35
C LEU A 50 -9.86 8.33 -7.73
N LEU A 51 -10.30 7.08 -7.92
CA LEU A 51 -10.95 6.62 -9.14
C LEU A 51 -12.42 7.05 -9.25
N GLN A 52 -12.95 7.77 -8.26
CA GLN A 52 -14.35 8.19 -8.18
C GLN A 52 -15.35 7.01 -8.25
N GLU A 53 -14.94 5.84 -7.76
CA GLU A 53 -15.82 4.68 -7.66
C GLU A 53 -16.75 4.81 -6.45
N GLU A 54 -17.97 4.34 -6.60
CA GLU A 54 -18.92 4.24 -5.48
C GLU A 54 -18.43 3.19 -4.47
N LEU A 55 -18.47 3.56 -3.19
CA LEU A 55 -18.13 2.68 -2.08
C LEU A 55 -19.38 2.34 -1.30
N SER A 56 -19.56 1.05 -0.97
CA SER A 56 -20.54 0.65 0.02
C SER A 56 -20.12 1.14 1.41
N ASP A 57 -21.10 1.38 2.28
CA ASP A 57 -20.85 1.88 3.63
C ASP A 57 -19.96 0.96 4.48
N ASP A 58 -19.94 -0.34 4.15
CA ASP A 58 -19.17 -1.37 4.85
C ASP A 58 -17.89 -1.79 4.11
N PHE A 59 -17.55 -1.15 2.98
CA PHE A 59 -16.40 -1.54 2.15
C PHE A 59 -15.10 -1.62 2.96
N PHE A 60 -14.78 -0.60 3.72
CA PHE A 60 -13.59 -0.56 4.58
C PHE A 60 -13.58 -1.71 5.58
N VAL A 61 -14.70 -1.95 6.26
CA VAL A 61 -14.82 -3.02 7.27
C VAL A 61 -14.63 -4.40 6.62
N GLN A 62 -15.18 -4.62 5.43
CA GLN A 62 -15.00 -5.86 4.68
C GLN A 62 -13.55 -6.06 4.25
N GLU A 63 -12.89 -5.02 3.73
CA GLU A 63 -11.47 -5.09 3.37
C GLU A 63 -10.58 -5.35 4.60
N LEU A 64 -10.84 -4.69 5.72
CA LEU A 64 -10.11 -4.92 6.95
C LEU A 64 -10.26 -6.36 7.45
N LYS A 65 -11.48 -6.88 7.48
CA LYS A 65 -11.76 -8.28 7.86
C LYS A 65 -11.06 -9.27 6.94
N LYS A 66 -11.12 -9.05 5.63
CA LYS A 66 -10.43 -9.86 4.63
C LYS A 66 -8.92 -9.88 4.87
N ASN A 67 -8.30 -8.72 5.07
CA ASN A 67 -6.86 -8.61 5.30
C ASN A 67 -6.45 -9.28 6.61
N ILE A 68 -7.24 -9.13 7.68
CA ILE A 68 -7.01 -9.79 8.96
C ILE A 68 -7.09 -11.31 8.82
N SER A 69 -8.05 -11.83 8.06
CA SER A 69 -8.21 -13.27 7.84
C SER A 69 -7.02 -13.94 7.15
N GLN A 70 -6.19 -13.15 6.48
CA GLN A 70 -4.98 -13.62 5.78
C GLN A 70 -3.72 -13.61 6.67
N LEU A 71 -3.82 -13.11 7.89
CA LEU A 71 -2.69 -13.05 8.81
C LEU A 71 -2.41 -14.43 9.43
N ASP A 72 -1.14 -14.78 9.54
CA ASP A 72 -0.68 -16.06 10.12
C ASP A 72 -0.72 -16.07 11.66
N LYS A 73 -0.83 -14.90 12.26
CA LYS A 73 -0.79 -14.72 13.72
C LYS A 73 -2.13 -14.23 14.25
N PRO A 74 -2.50 -14.61 15.48
CA PRO A 74 -3.69 -14.09 16.12
C PRO A 74 -3.59 -12.57 16.31
N VAL A 75 -4.74 -11.90 16.22
CA VAL A 75 -4.87 -10.45 16.38
C VAL A 75 -5.58 -10.09 17.68
N ASP A 76 -5.32 -8.90 18.19
CA ASP A 76 -6.06 -8.34 19.33
C ASP A 76 -7.39 -7.74 18.85
N ASN A 77 -8.49 -8.40 19.16
CA ASN A 77 -9.84 -8.00 18.76
C ASN A 77 -10.23 -6.60 19.28
N LYS A 78 -9.69 -6.17 20.42
CA LYS A 78 -9.92 -4.82 20.95
C LYS A 78 -9.29 -3.78 20.05
N ILE A 79 -8.02 -3.98 19.67
CA ILE A 79 -7.31 -3.10 18.75
C ILE A 79 -8.00 -3.07 17.39
N VAL A 80 -8.43 -4.21 16.85
CA VAL A 80 -9.17 -4.29 15.58
C VAL A 80 -10.48 -3.48 15.66
N SER A 81 -11.21 -3.58 16.76
CA SER A 81 -12.43 -2.80 16.97
C SER A 81 -12.17 -1.29 17.00
N GLU A 82 -11.06 -0.87 17.62
CA GLU A 82 -10.64 0.54 17.63
C GLU A 82 -10.23 1.00 16.22
N MET A 83 -9.53 0.16 15.47
CA MET A 83 -9.16 0.42 14.06
C MET A 83 -10.40 0.60 13.16
N MET A 84 -11.45 -0.19 13.37
CA MET A 84 -12.71 0.00 12.63
C MET A 84 -13.32 1.38 12.89
N LYS A 85 -13.31 1.83 14.14
CA LYS A 85 -13.79 3.17 14.50
C LYS A 85 -12.92 4.26 13.88
N GLN A 86 -11.62 4.13 13.98
CA GLN A 86 -10.67 5.08 13.39
C GLN A 86 -10.84 5.18 11.88
N GLY A 87 -10.92 4.05 11.17
CA GLY A 87 -11.13 4.04 9.73
C GLY A 87 -12.42 4.72 9.32
N ASN A 88 -13.53 4.44 10.02
CA ASN A 88 -14.81 5.09 9.77
C ASN A 88 -14.78 6.61 10.03
N ASN A 89 -13.90 7.09 10.91
CA ASN A 89 -13.68 8.52 11.12
C ASN A 89 -12.76 9.15 10.07
N ILE A 90 -11.77 8.42 9.59
CA ILE A 90 -10.80 8.90 8.58
C ILE A 90 -11.44 9.03 7.19
N ILE A 91 -12.24 8.04 6.80
CA ILE A 91 -12.77 7.92 5.42
C ILE A 91 -13.54 9.15 4.96
N PRO A 92 -14.44 9.76 5.75
CA PRO A 92 -15.15 10.97 5.34
C PRO A 92 -14.24 12.18 5.13
N GLU A 93 -13.08 12.22 5.80
CA GLU A 93 -12.14 13.34 5.74
C GLU A 93 -11.16 13.27 4.54
N ILE A 94 -11.13 12.14 3.82
CA ILE A 94 -10.15 11.94 2.74
C ILE A 94 -10.38 12.94 1.60
N ASP A 95 -11.61 13.11 1.18
CA ASP A 95 -11.95 14.01 0.07
C ASP A 95 -11.62 15.48 0.42
N ASP A 96 -12.01 15.91 1.61
CA ASP A 96 -11.70 17.25 2.11
C ASP A 96 -10.18 17.47 2.22
N ALA A 97 -9.42 16.47 2.67
CA ALA A 97 -7.97 16.56 2.76
C ALA A 97 -7.30 16.67 1.38
N LEU A 98 -7.82 15.97 0.36
CA LEU A 98 -7.34 16.09 -1.01
C LEU A 98 -7.63 17.47 -1.60
N ASP A 99 -8.85 17.97 -1.41
CA ASP A 99 -9.27 19.28 -1.88
C ASP A 99 -8.47 20.42 -1.21
N ASP A 100 -8.22 20.29 0.11
CA ASP A 100 -7.40 21.26 0.84
C ASP A 100 -5.94 21.28 0.39
N TYR A 101 -5.39 20.10 0.02
CA TYR A 101 -3.98 19.97 -0.38
C TYR A 101 -3.73 20.40 -1.82
N PHE A 102 -4.61 20.01 -2.76
CA PHE A 102 -4.39 20.20 -4.20
C PHE A 102 -5.22 21.35 -4.79
N GLU A 103 -6.24 21.84 -4.10
CA GLU A 103 -7.25 22.80 -4.59
C GLU A 103 -7.99 22.27 -5.83
N GLU A 104 -7.36 22.36 -7.01
CA GLU A 104 -7.84 21.72 -8.23
C GLU A 104 -6.86 20.64 -8.69
N TYR A 105 -7.36 19.46 -9.01
CA TYR A 105 -6.52 18.36 -9.48
C TYR A 105 -7.27 17.40 -10.39
N GLU A 106 -6.50 16.70 -11.22
CA GLU A 106 -6.95 15.58 -12.04
C GLU A 106 -6.15 14.34 -11.68
N VAL A 107 -6.81 13.22 -11.42
CA VAL A 107 -6.16 11.94 -11.18
C VAL A 107 -5.81 11.29 -12.51
N LEU A 108 -4.53 11.13 -12.81
CA LEU A 108 -4.04 10.57 -14.06
C LEU A 108 -3.91 9.04 -13.98
N ALA A 109 -3.50 8.53 -12.84
CA ALA A 109 -3.35 7.09 -12.62
C ALA A 109 -3.39 6.75 -11.14
N VAL A 110 -3.80 5.53 -10.83
CA VAL A 110 -3.78 4.93 -9.48
C VAL A 110 -3.14 3.55 -9.60
N GLU A 111 -2.31 3.15 -8.64
CA GLU A 111 -1.58 1.87 -8.63
C GLU A 111 -0.83 1.61 -9.95
N MET A 112 -0.15 2.63 -10.47
CA MET A 112 0.54 2.54 -11.75
C MET A 112 1.78 1.64 -11.66
N PRO A 113 1.83 0.51 -12.37
CA PRO A 113 3.01 -0.33 -12.41
C PRO A 113 4.13 0.32 -13.21
N LEU A 114 5.35 0.25 -12.69
CA LEU A 114 6.57 0.66 -13.37
C LEU A 114 7.49 -0.53 -13.61
N MET A 115 8.09 -0.58 -14.78
CA MET A 115 9.09 -1.58 -15.15
C MET A 115 10.11 -0.91 -16.07
N GLU A 116 11.22 -0.48 -15.49
CA GLU A 116 12.22 0.34 -16.17
C GLU A 116 13.55 -0.39 -16.34
N ASP A 117 14.25 -0.07 -17.41
CA ASP A 117 15.61 -0.55 -17.64
C ASP A 117 16.57 0.09 -16.63
N ILE A 118 17.59 -0.67 -16.22
CA ILE A 118 18.67 -0.17 -15.39
C ILE A 118 19.88 0.09 -16.27
N ASP A 119 20.32 1.33 -16.34
CA ASP A 119 21.50 1.73 -17.13
C ASP A 119 22.74 0.90 -16.76
N GLY A 120 23.37 0.30 -17.76
CA GLY A 120 24.54 -0.56 -17.57
C GLY A 120 24.24 -1.98 -17.09
N HIS A 121 22.97 -2.31 -16.86
CA HIS A 121 22.55 -3.64 -16.39
C HIS A 121 21.31 -4.15 -17.14
N PRO A 122 21.43 -4.44 -18.44
CA PRO A 122 20.29 -4.82 -19.29
C PRO A 122 19.64 -6.14 -18.87
N GLU A 123 20.31 -6.94 -18.06
CA GLU A 123 19.80 -8.21 -17.51
C GLU A 123 18.80 -8.03 -16.35
N TYR A 124 18.69 -6.79 -15.80
CA TYR A 124 17.78 -6.47 -14.70
C TYR A 124 16.81 -5.34 -15.08
N LYS A 125 15.63 -5.40 -14.51
CA LYS A 125 14.63 -4.32 -14.55
C LYS A 125 14.40 -3.76 -13.16
N PHE A 126 14.16 -2.45 -13.05
CA PHE A 126 13.64 -1.86 -11.83
C PHE A 126 12.11 -1.93 -11.85
N LYS A 127 11.52 -2.49 -10.81
CA LYS A 127 10.07 -2.65 -10.66
C LYS A 127 9.54 -1.84 -9.49
N GLY A 128 8.45 -1.14 -9.71
CA GLY A 128 7.75 -0.41 -8.66
C GLY A 128 6.28 -0.21 -9.00
N TYR A 129 5.58 0.40 -8.05
CA TYR A 129 4.22 0.88 -8.22
C TYR A 129 4.17 2.31 -7.70
N ILE A 130 3.44 3.16 -8.40
CA ILE A 130 3.12 4.52 -7.96
C ILE A 130 1.67 4.50 -7.47
N ASP A 131 1.46 4.84 -6.21
CA ASP A 131 0.13 4.78 -5.59
C ASP A 131 -0.87 5.68 -6.31
N ALA A 132 -0.47 6.90 -6.65
CA ALA A 132 -1.29 7.82 -7.45
C ALA A 132 -0.44 8.85 -8.18
N ILE A 133 -0.90 9.25 -9.38
CA ILE A 133 -0.37 10.37 -10.15
C ILE A 133 -1.49 11.39 -10.31
N VAL A 134 -1.22 12.60 -9.86
CA VAL A 134 -2.16 13.71 -9.85
C VAL A 134 -1.55 14.89 -10.62
N ALA A 135 -2.30 15.49 -11.51
CA ALA A 135 -1.93 16.72 -12.19
C ALA A 135 -2.65 17.92 -11.53
N THR A 136 -1.92 18.98 -11.29
CA THR A 136 -2.45 20.28 -10.84
C THR A 136 -2.26 21.33 -11.91
N PRO A 137 -3.09 22.39 -11.94
CA PRO A 137 -2.93 23.48 -12.90
C PRO A 137 -1.58 24.18 -12.80
#